data_af126d284b538109177c28cabcea347a
#
_entry.id   af126d284b538109177c28cabcea347a
#
_cell.length_a   1.000
_cell.length_b   1.000
_cell.length_c   1.000
_cell.angle_alpha   90.00
_cell.angle_beta   90.00
_cell.angle_gamma   90.00
#
_symmetry.space_group_name_H-M   'P 1'
#
loop_
_entity.id
_entity.type
_entity.pdbx_description
1 polymer ?
#
loop_
_entity_poly.entity_id
_entity_poly.type
_entity_poly.pdbx_seq_one_letter_code
_entity_poly.pdbx_strand_id
1 'polypeptide(L)'
;MNLIKSCCLFVVFSSFLACTSQVSDVKSVSYTEFVNPFIGTDFTGNTYPGAQAPFGMVQLSPDNGLPGWDRISGYFYPDSTIAGFSHTHLSGTGAGDLYDISFMPVTLPYKEAEAPLGIHSLFSHSEESASAGYYQVRLKDYNINVELKAT
;
A
#
# COMPACT_ATOMS: atom_id res chain seq x y z
N MET A 1 58.81 -10.38 45.00
CA MET A 1 57.37 -10.56 45.25
C MET A 1 56.48 -9.65 44.42
N ASN A 2 57.01 -8.75 43.65
CA ASN A 2 56.20 -7.76 42.88
C ASN A 2 56.02 -8.15 41.36
N LEU A 3 56.90 -8.98 40.81
CA LEU A 3 56.80 -9.38 39.37
C LEU A 3 55.62 -10.32 39.09
N ILE A 4 55.34 -11.24 40.01
CA ILE A 4 54.26 -12.22 39.82
C ILE A 4 52.86 -11.56 39.93
N LYS A 5 52.69 -10.55 40.79
CA LYS A 5 51.45 -9.78 40.92
C LYS A 5 51.18 -8.94 39.67
N SER A 6 52.18 -8.42 39.03
CA SER A 6 52.07 -7.62 37.80
C SER A 6 51.64 -8.51 36.60
N CYS A 7 52.17 -9.75 36.51
CA CYS A 7 51.86 -10.66 35.43
C CYS A 7 50.40 -11.17 35.52
N CYS A 8 49.90 -11.44 36.73
CA CYS A 8 48.48 -11.84 36.93
C CYS A 8 47.50 -10.74 36.56
N LEU A 9 47.85 -9.46 36.82
CA LEU A 9 46.96 -8.33 36.48
C LEU A 9 46.85 -8.13 34.97
N PHE A 10 47.94 -8.39 34.22
CA PHE A 10 47.97 -8.27 32.76
C PHE A 10 47.16 -9.38 32.08
N VAL A 11 47.15 -10.60 32.61
CA VAL A 11 46.41 -11.73 32.07
C VAL A 11 44.88 -11.56 32.30
N VAL A 12 44.48 -10.98 33.43
CA VAL A 12 43.07 -10.70 33.69
C VAL A 12 42.54 -9.55 32.81
N PHE A 13 43.35 -8.57 32.48
CA PHE A 13 42.95 -7.45 31.62
C PHE A 13 42.81 -7.85 30.13
N SER A 14 43.62 -8.81 29.66
CA SER A 14 43.53 -9.30 28.27
C SER A 14 42.34 -10.22 28.04
N SER A 15 41.71 -10.77 29.08
CA SER A 15 40.55 -11.66 28.96
C SER A 15 39.22 -10.89 28.69
N PHE A 16 39.20 -9.59 28.89
CA PHE A 16 38.00 -8.76 28.63
C PHE A 16 37.91 -8.22 27.21
N LEU A 17 38.92 -8.40 26.36
CA LEU A 17 38.95 -7.90 24.99
C LEU A 17 38.49 -8.90 23.93
N ALA A 18 38.07 -10.13 24.33
CA ALA A 18 37.79 -11.21 23.41
C ALA A 18 36.29 -11.42 23.09
N CYS A 19 35.41 -10.51 23.46
CA CYS A 19 33.98 -10.60 23.14
C CYS A 19 33.55 -9.46 22.20
N THR A 20 34.18 -9.38 21.03
CA THR A 20 33.54 -8.74 19.87
C THR A 20 32.70 -9.81 19.21
N SER A 21 31.43 -9.92 19.62
CA SER A 21 30.42 -10.61 18.83
C SER A 21 30.35 -9.94 17.47
N GLN A 22 30.88 -10.61 16.45
CA GLN A 22 30.55 -10.26 15.07
C GLN A 22 29.05 -10.46 14.93
N VAL A 23 28.28 -9.40 15.06
CA VAL A 23 26.90 -9.38 14.57
C VAL A 23 27.04 -9.51 13.06
N SER A 24 26.89 -10.73 12.57
CA SER A 24 26.70 -10.94 11.14
C SER A 24 25.48 -10.09 10.77
N ASP A 25 25.65 -9.13 9.86
CA ASP A 25 24.56 -8.40 9.22
C ASP A 25 23.65 -9.44 8.53
N VAL A 26 22.68 -9.94 9.27
CA VAL A 26 21.59 -10.72 8.69
C VAL A 26 20.81 -9.70 7.87
N LYS A 27 21.04 -9.72 6.56
CA LYS A 27 20.29 -8.92 5.61
C LYS A 27 18.81 -9.23 5.82
N SER A 28 18.08 -8.33 6.45
CA SER A 28 16.64 -8.51 6.69
C SER A 28 15.94 -8.61 5.34
N VAL A 29 15.33 -9.75 5.07
CA VAL A 29 14.49 -9.91 3.88
C VAL A 29 13.19 -9.17 4.13
N SER A 30 12.89 -8.18 3.30
CA SER A 30 11.60 -7.50 3.32
C SER A 30 10.58 -8.37 2.58
N TYR A 31 9.71 -9.06 3.30
CA TYR A 31 8.66 -9.89 2.70
C TYR A 31 7.57 -9.06 2.01
N THR A 32 7.45 -7.78 2.32
CA THR A 32 6.48 -6.87 1.68
C THR A 32 6.75 -6.66 0.19
N GLU A 33 7.98 -6.87 -0.27
CA GLU A 33 8.35 -6.81 -1.70
C GLU A 33 7.68 -7.90 -2.55
N PHE A 34 7.21 -8.99 -1.92
CA PHE A 34 6.50 -10.07 -2.60
C PHE A 34 4.99 -9.85 -2.65
N VAL A 35 4.47 -8.80 -2.02
CA VAL A 35 3.04 -8.48 -2.02
C VAL A 35 2.68 -7.75 -3.31
N ASN A 36 1.79 -8.34 -4.09
CA ASN A 36 1.19 -7.69 -5.25
C ASN A 36 -0.30 -7.37 -4.97
N PRO A 37 -0.65 -6.12 -4.65
CA PRO A 37 -2.03 -5.74 -4.34
C PRO A 37 -3.02 -5.89 -5.50
N PHE A 38 -2.56 -6.05 -6.74
CA PHE A 38 -3.45 -6.26 -7.89
C PHE A 38 -3.95 -7.71 -8.02
N ILE A 39 -3.46 -8.64 -7.21
CA ILE A 39 -3.97 -10.03 -7.22
C ILE A 39 -5.44 -10.04 -6.80
N GLY A 40 -6.30 -10.60 -7.65
CA GLY A 40 -7.74 -10.71 -7.42
C GLY A 40 -8.55 -9.46 -7.81
N THR A 41 -7.94 -8.43 -8.38
CA THR A 41 -8.66 -7.23 -8.85
C THR A 41 -9.34 -7.42 -10.20
N ASP A 42 -9.22 -8.60 -10.82
CA ASP A 42 -9.84 -8.98 -12.08
C ASP A 42 -10.77 -10.20 -11.90
N PHE A 43 -11.60 -10.50 -12.90
CA PHE A 43 -12.62 -11.56 -12.90
C PHE A 43 -13.53 -11.46 -11.66
N THR A 44 -13.61 -12.52 -10.88
CA THR A 44 -14.46 -12.66 -9.70
C THR A 44 -13.69 -12.60 -8.38
N GLY A 45 -12.46 -12.09 -8.41
CA GLY A 45 -11.61 -12.01 -7.21
C GLY A 45 -12.11 -10.97 -6.19
N ASN A 46 -12.70 -9.89 -6.66
CA ASN A 46 -13.30 -8.83 -5.83
C ASN A 46 -12.36 -8.34 -4.72
N THR A 47 -11.13 -7.98 -5.11
CA THR A 47 -10.15 -7.33 -4.23
C THR A 47 -9.86 -5.92 -4.74
N TYR A 48 -9.21 -5.11 -3.94
CA TYR A 48 -8.82 -3.74 -4.27
C TYR A 48 -7.32 -3.53 -4.05
N PRO A 49 -6.65 -2.68 -4.85
CA PRO A 49 -5.21 -2.51 -4.81
C PRO A 49 -4.75 -1.44 -3.81
N GLY A 50 -5.65 -0.86 -3.04
CA GLY A 50 -5.42 0.32 -2.24
C GLY A 50 -4.47 0.13 -1.05
N ALA A 51 -4.16 1.24 -0.40
CA ALA A 51 -3.28 1.27 0.75
C ALA A 51 -4.02 0.84 2.03
N GLN A 52 -3.54 -0.23 2.65
CA GLN A 52 -4.06 -0.74 3.91
C GLN A 52 -2.90 -1.16 4.81
N ALA A 53 -2.95 -0.76 6.08
CA ALA A 53 -2.05 -1.28 7.11
C ALA A 53 -2.58 -2.60 7.67
N PRO A 54 -1.74 -3.53 8.12
CA PRO A 54 -2.18 -4.73 8.78
C PRO A 54 -3.07 -4.39 9.98
N PHE A 55 -4.26 -5.01 10.04
CA PHE A 55 -5.28 -4.78 11.08
C PHE A 55 -5.83 -3.35 11.14
N GLY A 56 -5.55 -2.52 10.13
CA GLY A 56 -6.11 -1.17 10.03
C GLY A 56 -7.60 -1.19 9.72
N MET A 57 -8.35 -0.25 10.29
CA MET A 57 -9.79 -0.07 9.99
C MET A 57 -10.01 0.67 8.67
N VAL A 58 -9.01 1.42 8.21
CA VAL A 58 -9.07 2.16 6.95
C VAL A 58 -8.53 1.29 5.82
N GLN A 59 -9.35 1.12 4.78
CA GLN A 59 -9.01 0.46 3.52
C GLN A 59 -9.12 1.48 2.40
N LEU A 60 -8.08 2.30 2.25
CA LEU A 60 -8.07 3.43 1.32
C LEU A 60 -7.74 2.94 -0.10
N SER A 61 -8.68 3.06 -1.03
CA SER A 61 -8.52 2.52 -2.39
C SER A 61 -9.23 3.37 -3.44
N PRO A 62 -8.82 3.29 -4.73
CA PRO A 62 -9.60 3.87 -5.82
C PRO A 62 -10.90 3.11 -6.05
N ASP A 63 -11.93 3.87 -6.47
CA ASP A 63 -13.23 3.37 -6.92
C ASP A 63 -13.39 3.67 -8.40
N ASN A 64 -13.75 2.68 -9.21
CA ASN A 64 -13.99 2.89 -10.64
C ASN A 64 -15.31 3.61 -10.95
N GLY A 65 -16.26 3.59 -10.02
CA GLY A 65 -17.52 4.29 -10.11
C GLY A 65 -18.58 3.61 -10.98
N LEU A 66 -18.29 2.45 -11.55
CA LEU A 66 -19.23 1.67 -12.35
C LEU A 66 -19.86 0.56 -11.50
N PRO A 67 -21.18 0.32 -11.67
CA PRO A 67 -21.84 -0.78 -10.99
C PRO A 67 -21.52 -2.12 -11.65
N GLY A 68 -21.53 -3.20 -10.91
CA GLY A 68 -21.37 -4.55 -11.43
C GLY A 68 -20.92 -5.53 -10.38
N TRP A 69 -21.23 -6.81 -10.61
CA TRP A 69 -20.83 -7.89 -9.71
C TRP A 69 -19.31 -7.99 -9.57
N ASP A 70 -18.58 -7.74 -10.67
CA ASP A 70 -17.12 -7.80 -10.69
C ASP A 70 -16.47 -6.58 -10.02
N ARG A 71 -17.26 -5.61 -9.58
CA ARG A 71 -16.84 -4.32 -9.00
C ARG A 71 -17.28 -4.14 -7.54
N ILE A 72 -17.63 -5.22 -6.88
CA ILE A 72 -18.11 -5.19 -5.48
C ILE A 72 -17.06 -4.59 -4.53
N SER A 73 -15.77 -4.73 -4.84
CA SER A 73 -14.68 -4.14 -4.06
C SER A 73 -14.36 -2.68 -4.39
N GLY A 74 -15.16 -2.04 -5.28
CA GLY A 74 -14.92 -0.68 -5.77
C GLY A 74 -13.96 -0.58 -6.95
N TYR A 75 -13.01 -1.47 -7.05
CA TYR A 75 -12.01 -1.50 -8.12
C TYR A 75 -12.14 -2.78 -8.98
N PHE A 76 -12.02 -2.60 -10.29
CA PHE A 76 -11.96 -3.69 -11.26
C PHE A 76 -10.86 -3.39 -12.30
N TYR A 77 -9.83 -4.22 -12.37
CA TYR A 77 -8.63 -3.96 -13.15
C TYR A 77 -8.88 -3.64 -14.64
N PRO A 78 -9.83 -4.26 -15.36
CA PRO A 78 -10.12 -3.91 -16.75
C PRO A 78 -10.73 -2.52 -16.98
N ASP A 79 -11.17 -1.84 -15.94
CA ASP A 79 -11.74 -0.49 -16.07
C ASP A 79 -10.63 0.56 -16.28
N SER A 80 -10.99 1.67 -16.92
CA SER A 80 -10.07 2.78 -17.22
C SER A 80 -10.49 4.11 -16.59
N THR A 81 -11.44 4.08 -15.65
CA THR A 81 -11.96 5.26 -14.95
C THR A 81 -11.76 5.14 -13.44
N ILE A 82 -11.54 6.27 -12.79
CA ILE A 82 -11.59 6.42 -11.33
C ILE A 82 -12.58 7.55 -11.04
N ALA A 83 -13.57 7.27 -10.20
CA ALA A 83 -14.60 8.21 -9.75
C ALA A 83 -14.35 8.72 -8.33
N GLY A 84 -13.38 8.17 -7.63
CA GLY A 84 -13.02 8.62 -6.30
C GLY A 84 -12.05 7.68 -5.60
N PHE A 85 -11.74 8.04 -4.37
CA PHE A 85 -10.91 7.27 -3.45
C PHE A 85 -11.64 7.22 -2.12
N SER A 86 -12.18 6.07 -1.77
CA SER A 86 -12.93 5.90 -0.52
C SER A 86 -12.09 5.20 0.56
N HIS A 87 -12.53 5.32 1.80
CA HIS A 87 -11.75 4.89 2.98
C HIS A 87 -12.17 3.53 3.49
N THR A 88 -13.26 2.96 2.98
CA THR A 88 -13.75 1.67 3.42
C THR A 88 -14.12 0.79 2.23
N HIS A 89 -13.60 -0.43 2.21
CA HIS A 89 -13.82 -1.41 1.15
C HIS A 89 -14.03 -2.80 1.73
N LEU A 90 -14.87 -3.58 1.06
CA LEU A 90 -14.95 -5.02 1.27
C LEU A 90 -14.11 -5.76 0.21
N SER A 91 -13.53 -6.87 0.58
CA SER A 91 -12.89 -7.80 -0.34
C SER A 91 -13.60 -9.16 -0.34
N GLY A 92 -13.58 -9.83 -1.48
CA GLY A 92 -14.27 -11.10 -1.69
C GLY A 92 -15.70 -10.92 -2.19
N THR A 93 -16.41 -12.01 -2.34
CA THR A 93 -17.79 -12.00 -2.80
C THR A 93 -18.77 -11.61 -1.68
N GLY A 94 -19.80 -10.86 -2.00
CA GLY A 94 -20.78 -10.44 -1.01
C GLY A 94 -21.74 -9.40 -1.55
N ALA A 95 -21.88 -8.31 -0.84
CA ALA A 95 -22.62 -7.13 -1.26
C ALA A 95 -21.65 -6.03 -1.65
N GLY A 96 -21.98 -5.22 -2.64
CA GLY A 96 -21.33 -3.94 -2.89
C GLY A 96 -21.78 -2.98 -1.80
N ASP A 97 -20.92 -2.74 -0.84
CA ASP A 97 -21.22 -1.91 0.34
C ASP A 97 -19.95 -1.22 0.82
N LEU A 98 -20.09 -0.28 1.73
CA LEU A 98 -19.06 0.63 2.22
C LEU A 98 -18.84 1.80 1.23
N TYR A 99 -17.62 2.03 0.76
CA TYR A 99 -17.22 3.22 -0.03
C TYR A 99 -17.43 4.54 0.71
N ASP A 100 -17.36 4.49 2.04
CA ASP A 100 -17.59 5.66 2.89
C ASP A 100 -16.45 6.65 2.76
N ILE A 101 -16.79 7.92 2.90
CA ILE A 101 -15.86 9.05 2.88
C ILE A 101 -15.00 9.02 1.61
N SER A 102 -15.65 9.22 0.47
CA SER A 102 -14.97 9.28 -0.83
C SER A 102 -14.51 10.70 -1.17
N PHE A 103 -13.32 10.81 -1.76
CA PHE A 103 -12.75 12.05 -2.28
C PHE A 103 -12.38 11.88 -3.75
N MET A 104 -12.73 12.87 -4.57
CA MET A 104 -12.26 12.97 -5.95
C MET A 104 -11.53 14.31 -6.16
N PRO A 105 -10.19 14.31 -6.27
CA PRO A 105 -9.44 15.52 -6.56
C PRO A 105 -9.67 15.95 -8.01
N VAL A 106 -9.97 17.21 -8.21
CA VAL A 106 -10.26 17.81 -9.53
C VAL A 106 -9.59 19.17 -9.69
N THR A 107 -9.33 19.56 -10.94
CA THR A 107 -8.99 20.94 -11.32
C THR A 107 -10.19 21.59 -11.99
N LEU A 108 -10.31 22.91 -11.88
CA LEU A 108 -11.41 23.67 -12.53
C LEU A 108 -11.02 24.05 -13.97
N PRO A 109 -11.99 24.07 -14.90
CA PRO A 109 -13.36 23.56 -14.76
C PRO A 109 -13.37 22.02 -14.78
N TYR A 110 -14.15 21.40 -13.91
CA TYR A 110 -14.37 19.94 -13.95
C TYR A 110 -15.58 19.60 -14.82
N LYS A 111 -15.61 18.37 -15.30
CA LYS A 111 -16.73 17.80 -16.05
C LYS A 111 -17.40 16.73 -15.20
N GLU A 112 -18.71 16.76 -15.19
CA GLU A 112 -19.53 15.74 -14.56
C GLU A 112 -20.25 14.94 -15.65
N ALA A 113 -20.10 13.63 -15.61
CA ALA A 113 -20.86 12.73 -16.46
C ALA A 113 -22.23 12.44 -15.83
N GLU A 114 -23.14 11.92 -16.64
CA GLU A 114 -24.41 11.39 -16.13
C GLU A 114 -24.16 10.18 -15.20
N ALA A 115 -25.10 9.95 -14.29
CA ALA A 115 -25.08 8.78 -13.42
C ALA A 115 -24.93 7.47 -14.24
N PRO A 116 -24.21 6.46 -13.74
CA PRO A 116 -23.71 6.34 -12.35
C PRO A 116 -22.30 6.93 -12.12
N LEU A 117 -21.59 7.37 -13.16
CA LEU A 117 -20.17 7.68 -13.09
C LEU A 117 -19.86 9.01 -12.37
N GLY A 118 -20.73 10.05 -12.58
CA GLY A 118 -20.54 11.36 -11.94
C GLY A 118 -19.19 12.02 -12.31
N ILE A 119 -18.54 12.66 -11.34
CA ILE A 119 -17.20 13.21 -11.50
C ILE A 119 -16.20 12.05 -11.50
N HIS A 120 -15.38 11.97 -12.54
CA HIS A 120 -14.40 10.89 -12.70
C HIS A 120 -13.19 11.38 -13.52
N SER A 121 -12.16 10.58 -13.60
CA SER A 121 -11.03 10.75 -14.51
C SER A 121 -10.65 9.44 -15.17
N LEU A 122 -10.19 9.53 -16.40
CA LEU A 122 -9.48 8.42 -17.04
C LEU A 122 -8.12 8.23 -16.37
N PHE A 123 -7.67 6.98 -16.33
CA PHE A 123 -6.31 6.61 -15.91
C PHE A 123 -5.70 5.54 -16.82
N SER A 124 -4.51 5.10 -16.54
CA SER A 124 -3.83 4.02 -17.24
C SER A 124 -3.00 3.21 -16.28
N HIS A 125 -3.01 1.89 -16.42
CA HIS A 125 -2.17 0.99 -15.62
C HIS A 125 -0.68 1.22 -15.81
N SER A 126 -0.24 1.84 -16.91
CA SER A 126 1.15 2.28 -17.07
C SER A 126 1.55 3.46 -16.18
N GLU A 127 0.57 4.16 -15.61
CA GLU A 127 0.72 5.30 -14.70
C GLU A 127 0.10 5.00 -13.33
N GLU A 128 -0.03 3.73 -13.00
CA GLU A 128 -0.57 3.20 -11.75
C GLU A 128 0.44 2.24 -11.11
N SER A 129 0.56 2.26 -9.80
CA SER A 129 1.33 1.27 -9.08
C SER A 129 0.81 1.05 -7.67
N ALA A 130 1.02 -0.15 -7.13
CA ALA A 130 0.65 -0.50 -5.77
C ALA A 130 1.72 -1.38 -5.13
N SER A 131 1.87 -1.24 -3.83
CA SER A 131 2.67 -2.10 -2.97
C SER A 131 2.03 -2.16 -1.58
N ALA A 132 2.55 -2.99 -0.69
CA ALA A 132 1.99 -3.11 0.65
C ALA A 132 1.90 -1.74 1.34
N GLY A 133 0.68 -1.29 1.68
CA GLY A 133 0.41 -0.01 2.32
C GLY A 133 0.54 1.23 1.44
N TYR A 134 0.70 1.05 0.14
CA TYR A 134 0.88 2.15 -0.80
C TYR A 134 0.17 1.91 -2.12
N TYR A 135 -0.44 2.96 -2.65
CA TYR A 135 -1.01 3.01 -4.00
C TYR A 135 -0.78 4.39 -4.61
N GLN A 136 -0.54 4.45 -5.91
CA GLN A 136 -0.49 5.69 -6.66
C GLN A 136 -1.09 5.56 -8.05
N VAL A 137 -1.63 6.66 -8.58
CA VAL A 137 -2.17 6.74 -9.93
C VAL A 137 -2.18 8.17 -10.44
N ARG A 138 -2.10 8.34 -11.75
CA ARG A 138 -2.32 9.63 -12.40
C ARG A 138 -3.73 9.75 -12.96
N LEU A 139 -4.45 10.76 -12.51
CA LEU A 139 -5.74 11.18 -13.06
C LEU A 139 -5.51 12.03 -14.31
N LYS A 140 -5.78 11.47 -15.48
CA LYS A 140 -5.41 12.08 -16.77
C LYS A 140 -6.19 13.35 -17.08
N ASP A 141 -7.50 13.35 -16.81
CA ASP A 141 -8.37 14.45 -17.16
C ASP A 141 -8.06 15.73 -16.35
N TYR A 142 -7.50 15.54 -15.17
CA TYR A 142 -7.15 16.65 -14.26
C TYR A 142 -5.65 16.87 -14.12
N ASN A 143 -4.83 15.99 -14.71
CA ASN A 143 -3.36 16.03 -14.57
C ASN A 143 -2.90 16.03 -13.11
N ILE A 144 -3.53 15.20 -12.28
CA ILE A 144 -3.25 15.09 -10.85
C ILE A 144 -2.62 13.72 -10.57
N ASN A 145 -1.50 13.71 -9.85
CA ASN A 145 -0.95 12.49 -9.27
C ASN A 145 -1.54 12.31 -7.87
N VAL A 146 -2.11 11.16 -7.62
CA VAL A 146 -2.68 10.77 -6.33
C VAL A 146 -1.80 9.70 -5.70
N GLU A 147 -1.49 9.87 -4.43
CA GLU A 147 -0.82 8.86 -3.61
C GLU A 147 -1.67 8.55 -2.38
N LEU A 148 -1.88 7.27 -2.12
CA LEU A 148 -2.55 6.75 -0.93
C LEU A 148 -1.51 6.02 -0.09
N LYS A 149 -1.48 6.31 1.21
CA LYS A 149 -0.54 5.70 2.17
C LYS A 149 -1.28 5.29 3.42
N ALA A 150 -1.04 4.07 3.86
CA ALA A 150 -1.49 3.59 5.16
C ALA A 150 -0.29 3.49 6.11
N THR A 151 -0.46 4.00 7.32
CA THR A 151 0.55 4.00 8.39
C THR A 151 0.00 3.39 9.67
#